data_5494a4984faa74b734da4dcde27c37d7
#
_entry.id   5494a4984faa74b734da4dcde27c37d7
#
_cell.length_a   1.000
_cell.length_b   1.000
_cell.length_c   1.000
_cell.angle_alpha   90.00
_cell.angle_beta   90.00
_cell.angle_gamma   90.00
#
_symmetry.space_group_name_H-M   'P 1'
#
loop_
_entity.id
_entity.type
_entity.pdbx_description
1 polymer ?
#
loop_
_entity_poly.entity_id
_entity_poly.type
_entity_poly.pdbx_seq_one_letter_code
_entity_poly.pdbx_strand_id
1 'polypeptide(L)'
;MIFPEWTTANLTLYIVLFIAALGAGPVIYFGQAMLGEDKLRSKGKIPARVGMTFLYSVPILALYLSGRDYLPNANPIQWTVLAVVTIHFVKRVSESLFVHRYSKPSGLLPTFLVASLYSTAAFVIGWLNRAPIPAVDVGFILGILFFVIGIAGNFYHHKLLADLRKNSFDYFIPKGGWFEYVVCPHYLFEIITWLGFAMLSRHLAVWLILLFVIGYLTARGLRTLEWYRQNFSSFPKDRKAILPFIL
;
A
#
# COMPACT_ATOMS: atom_id res chain seq x y z
N MET A 1 16.87 -10.66 -10.54
CA MET A 1 15.75 -11.16 -9.72
C MET A 1 16.22 -12.39 -8.97
N ILE A 2 15.84 -12.55 -7.71
CA ILE A 2 16.16 -13.70 -6.87
C ILE A 2 14.95 -14.64 -6.87
N PHE A 3 15.15 -15.86 -7.33
CA PHE A 3 14.13 -16.90 -7.39
C PHE A 3 14.29 -17.85 -6.19
N PRO A 4 13.19 -18.44 -5.70
CA PRO A 4 13.28 -19.51 -4.69
C PRO A 4 13.85 -20.80 -5.32
N GLU A 5 14.32 -21.70 -4.48
CA GLU A 5 14.50 -23.09 -4.91
C GLU A 5 13.14 -23.67 -5.32
N TRP A 6 13.08 -24.30 -6.51
CA TRP A 6 11.82 -24.82 -7.06
C TRP A 6 11.50 -26.22 -6.51
N THR A 7 11.33 -26.29 -5.19
CA THR A 7 10.72 -27.46 -4.55
C THR A 7 9.22 -27.50 -4.80
N THR A 8 8.57 -28.65 -4.66
CA THR A 8 7.10 -28.76 -4.80
C THR A 8 6.37 -27.80 -3.86
N ALA A 9 6.84 -27.65 -2.62
CA ALA A 9 6.26 -26.73 -1.64
C ALA A 9 6.37 -25.26 -2.08
N ASN A 10 7.56 -24.84 -2.52
CA ASN A 10 7.76 -23.47 -3.00
C ASN A 10 6.95 -23.20 -4.27
N LEU A 11 6.94 -24.14 -5.22
CA LEU A 11 6.15 -24.00 -6.45
C LEU A 11 4.66 -23.81 -6.12
N THR A 12 4.10 -24.64 -5.24
CA THR A 12 2.71 -24.52 -4.81
C THR A 12 2.45 -23.16 -4.15
N LEU A 13 3.32 -22.73 -3.25
CA LEU A 13 3.21 -21.42 -2.58
C LEU A 13 3.22 -20.26 -3.60
N TYR A 14 4.15 -20.27 -4.55
CA TYR A 14 4.25 -19.19 -5.53
C TYR A 14 3.10 -19.18 -6.54
N ILE A 15 2.54 -20.34 -6.89
CA ILE A 15 1.30 -20.42 -7.68
C ILE A 15 0.13 -19.79 -6.90
N VAL A 16 -0.03 -20.13 -5.62
CA VAL A 16 -1.07 -19.53 -4.77
C VAL A 16 -0.89 -18.01 -4.66
N LEU A 17 0.32 -17.53 -4.40
CA LEU A 17 0.62 -16.09 -4.34
C LEU A 17 0.32 -15.39 -5.67
N PHE A 18 0.64 -16.01 -6.80
CA PHE A 18 0.37 -15.47 -8.13
C PHE A 18 -1.15 -15.38 -8.40
N ILE A 19 -1.90 -16.43 -8.10
CA ILE A 19 -3.36 -16.44 -8.22
C ILE A 19 -3.98 -15.37 -7.30
N ALA A 20 -3.51 -15.26 -6.05
CA ALA A 20 -3.97 -14.23 -5.12
C ALA A 20 -3.67 -12.82 -5.63
N ALA A 21 -2.48 -12.61 -6.21
CA ALA A 21 -2.10 -11.32 -6.77
C ALA A 21 -2.97 -10.92 -7.97
N LEU A 22 -3.27 -11.84 -8.88
CA LEU A 22 -4.17 -11.60 -10.01
C LEU A 22 -5.62 -11.42 -9.57
N GLY A 23 -6.06 -12.17 -8.55
CA GLY A 23 -7.42 -12.11 -8.02
C GLY A 23 -7.71 -10.86 -7.18
N ALA A 24 -6.70 -10.17 -6.68
CA ALA A 24 -6.87 -9.04 -5.77
C ALA A 24 -7.76 -7.93 -6.36
N GLY A 25 -7.49 -7.51 -7.60
CA GLY A 25 -8.27 -6.47 -8.28
C GLY A 25 -9.75 -6.87 -8.46
N PRO A 26 -10.06 -7.97 -9.15
CA PRO A 26 -11.43 -8.46 -9.33
C PRO A 26 -12.18 -8.66 -8.01
N VAL A 27 -11.56 -9.32 -7.03
CA VAL A 27 -12.21 -9.59 -5.73
C VAL A 27 -12.58 -8.28 -5.01
N ILE A 28 -11.71 -7.29 -5.01
CA ILE A 28 -11.99 -5.99 -4.38
C ILE A 28 -13.04 -5.22 -5.17
N TYR A 29 -12.90 -5.16 -6.49
CA TYR A 29 -13.83 -4.40 -7.33
C TYR A 29 -15.26 -4.94 -7.25
N PHE A 30 -15.45 -6.23 -7.49
CA PHE A 30 -16.78 -6.86 -7.48
C PHE A 30 -17.26 -7.13 -6.05
N GLY A 31 -16.40 -7.50 -5.12
CA GLY A 31 -16.77 -7.73 -3.73
C GLY A 31 -17.32 -6.48 -3.06
N GLN A 32 -16.73 -5.32 -3.27
CA GLN A 32 -17.27 -4.05 -2.77
C GLN A 32 -18.61 -3.68 -3.44
N ALA A 33 -18.78 -4.01 -4.72
CA ALA A 33 -20.03 -3.80 -5.42
C ALA A 33 -21.17 -4.67 -4.87
N MET A 34 -20.90 -5.94 -4.56
CA MET A 34 -21.92 -6.90 -4.11
C MET A 34 -22.27 -6.76 -2.62
N LEU A 35 -21.28 -6.50 -1.76
CA LEU A 35 -21.49 -6.48 -0.31
C LEU A 35 -21.90 -5.11 0.24
N GLY A 36 -21.73 -4.04 -0.54
CA GLY A 36 -21.90 -2.66 -0.08
C GLY A 36 -20.85 -2.30 0.99
N GLU A 37 -20.26 -1.11 0.89
CA GLU A 37 -19.25 -0.67 1.88
C GLU A 37 -19.79 -0.66 3.32
N ASP A 38 -21.09 -0.42 3.50
CA ASP A 38 -21.70 -0.29 4.82
C ASP A 38 -21.89 -1.63 5.55
N LYS A 39 -22.08 -2.76 4.85
CA LYS A 39 -22.27 -4.07 5.51
C LYS A 39 -20.98 -4.62 6.12
N LEU A 40 -19.83 -4.43 5.48
CA LEU A 40 -18.52 -4.81 6.06
C LEU A 40 -18.10 -3.90 7.21
N ARG A 41 -18.56 -2.64 7.21
CA ARG A 41 -18.29 -1.65 8.25
C ARG A 41 -19.27 -1.73 9.43
N SER A 42 -20.39 -2.44 9.31
CA SER A 42 -21.49 -2.40 10.30
C SER A 42 -21.21 -3.21 11.57
N LYS A 43 -20.32 -4.22 11.51
CA LYS A 43 -20.01 -5.08 12.66
C LYS A 43 -18.69 -4.67 13.32
N GLY A 44 -18.77 -4.22 14.57
CA GLY A 44 -17.62 -3.80 15.38
C GLY A 44 -16.95 -2.54 14.84
N LYS A 45 -17.23 -1.40 15.48
CA LYS A 45 -16.64 -0.11 15.12
C LYS A 45 -15.55 0.27 16.11
N ILE A 46 -14.40 0.69 15.60
CA ILE A 46 -13.31 1.24 16.40
C ILE A 46 -13.01 2.67 15.94
N PRO A 47 -12.55 3.56 16.83
CA PRO A 47 -12.10 4.90 16.42
C PRO A 47 -11.10 4.77 15.27
N ALA A 48 -11.37 5.45 14.13
CA ALA A 48 -10.56 5.26 12.92
C ALA A 48 -9.08 5.54 13.15
N ARG A 49 -8.73 6.54 13.96
CA ARG A 49 -7.34 6.85 14.32
C ARG A 49 -6.67 5.66 15.01
N VAL A 50 -7.33 5.03 15.99
CA VAL A 50 -6.80 3.85 16.69
C VAL A 50 -6.62 2.69 15.72
N GLY A 51 -7.65 2.37 14.92
CA GLY A 51 -7.60 1.30 13.95
C GLY A 51 -6.49 1.47 12.92
N MET A 52 -6.34 2.67 12.37
CA MET A 52 -5.31 2.97 11.37
C MET A 52 -3.91 2.99 11.97
N THR A 53 -3.75 3.50 13.19
CA THR A 53 -2.46 3.46 13.89
C THR A 53 -2.04 2.01 14.16
N PHE A 54 -2.94 1.17 14.66
CA PHE A 54 -2.70 -0.26 14.84
C PHE A 54 -2.31 -0.92 13.51
N LEU A 55 -3.09 -0.69 12.46
CA LEU A 55 -2.90 -1.28 11.13
C LEU A 55 -1.49 -1.02 10.58
N TYR A 56 -0.92 0.16 10.82
CA TYR A 56 0.42 0.52 10.33
C TYR A 56 1.56 0.25 11.31
N SER A 57 1.27 0.05 12.60
CA SER A 57 2.31 -0.25 13.61
C SER A 57 2.70 -1.73 13.60
N VAL A 58 1.74 -2.65 13.45
CA VAL A 58 1.99 -4.10 13.48
C VAL A 58 2.97 -4.57 12.39
N PRO A 59 2.93 -4.05 11.14
CA PRO A 59 3.91 -4.39 10.11
C PRO A 59 5.37 -4.09 10.50
N ILE A 60 5.62 -3.04 11.28
CA ILE A 60 6.98 -2.71 11.75
C ILE A 60 7.50 -3.84 12.67
N LEU A 61 6.66 -4.28 13.61
CA LEU A 61 7.01 -5.40 14.48
C LEU A 61 7.25 -6.67 13.67
N ALA A 62 6.36 -6.98 12.72
CA ALA A 62 6.49 -8.15 11.85
C ALA A 62 7.81 -8.15 11.05
N LEU A 63 8.20 -6.98 10.52
CA LEU A 63 9.47 -6.79 9.80
C LEU A 63 10.68 -7.16 10.65
N TYR A 64 10.77 -6.63 11.88
CA TYR A 64 11.91 -6.87 12.76
C TYR A 64 11.92 -8.28 13.36
N LEU A 65 10.76 -8.84 13.68
CA LEU A 65 10.65 -10.23 14.14
C LEU A 65 11.14 -11.21 13.08
N SER A 66 10.84 -10.95 11.80
CA SER A 66 11.28 -11.81 10.70
C SER A 66 12.79 -11.68 10.39
N GLY A 67 13.38 -10.55 10.74
CA GLY A 67 14.82 -10.26 10.55
C GLY A 67 15.71 -10.62 11.73
N ARG A 68 15.16 -10.98 12.89
CA ARG A 68 15.87 -11.11 14.16
C ARG A 68 17.16 -11.91 14.10
N ASP A 69 17.20 -12.96 13.27
CA ASP A 69 18.33 -13.91 13.23
C ASP A 69 19.56 -13.30 12.52
N TYR A 70 19.36 -12.38 11.55
CA TYR A 70 20.48 -11.73 10.86
C TYR A 70 20.75 -10.29 11.32
N LEU A 71 19.82 -9.66 12.04
CA LEU A 71 19.96 -8.27 12.50
C LEU A 71 21.28 -7.96 13.21
N PRO A 72 21.81 -8.82 14.12
CA PRO A 72 23.07 -8.55 14.81
C PRO A 72 24.28 -8.39 13.86
N ASN A 73 24.21 -9.02 12.67
CA ASN A 73 25.28 -9.03 11.67
C ASN A 73 24.82 -8.49 10.32
N ALA A 74 23.74 -7.69 10.31
CA ALA A 74 23.17 -7.17 9.08
C ALA A 74 24.14 -6.22 8.36
N ASN A 75 24.31 -6.45 7.06
CA ASN A 75 25.13 -5.60 6.20
C ASN A 75 24.37 -4.31 5.78
N PRO A 76 25.06 -3.32 5.16
CA PRO A 76 24.41 -2.07 4.74
C PRO A 76 23.23 -2.24 3.79
N ILE A 77 23.23 -3.24 2.90
CA ILE A 77 22.12 -3.51 1.98
C ILE A 77 20.89 -3.97 2.78
N GLN A 78 21.09 -4.90 3.71
CA GLN A 78 20.04 -5.38 4.60
C GLN A 78 19.43 -4.26 5.44
N TRP A 79 20.28 -3.41 6.02
CA TRP A 79 19.84 -2.24 6.77
C TRP A 79 19.08 -1.24 5.90
N THR A 80 19.50 -1.02 4.65
CA THR A 80 18.78 -0.13 3.73
C THR A 80 17.36 -0.64 3.46
N VAL A 81 17.21 -1.94 3.16
CA VAL A 81 15.86 -2.55 2.95
C VAL A 81 14.99 -2.40 4.18
N LEU A 82 15.52 -2.72 5.37
CA LEU A 82 14.78 -2.56 6.63
C LEU A 82 14.40 -1.11 6.89
N ALA A 83 15.32 -0.17 6.66
CA ALA A 83 15.12 1.25 6.89
C ALA A 83 14.00 1.81 5.99
N VAL A 84 14.02 1.53 4.68
CA VAL A 84 13.01 2.07 3.77
C VAL A 84 11.60 1.53 4.07
N VAL A 85 11.47 0.25 4.43
CA VAL A 85 10.18 -0.33 4.83
C VAL A 85 9.72 0.25 6.17
N THR A 86 10.64 0.41 7.12
CA THR A 86 10.33 1.04 8.42
C THR A 86 9.89 2.49 8.24
N ILE A 87 10.62 3.29 7.45
CA ILE A 87 10.29 4.69 7.15
C ILE A 87 8.89 4.80 6.55
N HIS A 88 8.54 3.89 5.61
CA HIS A 88 7.21 3.86 5.03
C HIS A 88 6.13 3.67 6.12
N PHE A 89 6.22 2.65 6.95
CA PHE A 89 5.21 2.39 7.96
C PHE A 89 5.20 3.42 9.10
N VAL A 90 6.36 3.93 9.52
CA VAL A 90 6.45 5.04 10.49
C VAL A 90 5.77 6.30 9.93
N LYS A 91 6.00 6.64 8.66
CA LYS A 91 5.30 7.72 7.97
C LYS A 91 3.78 7.47 7.99
N ARG A 92 3.31 6.24 7.70
CA ARG A 92 1.87 5.89 7.73
C ARG A 92 1.27 6.03 9.14
N VAL A 93 1.99 5.62 10.18
CA VAL A 93 1.59 5.84 11.58
C VAL A 93 1.49 7.33 11.88
N SER A 94 2.51 8.11 11.50
CA SER A 94 2.52 9.56 11.71
C SER A 94 1.37 10.27 10.97
N GLU A 95 1.07 9.86 9.74
CA GLU A 95 -0.08 10.37 8.99
C GLU A 95 -1.41 10.04 9.67
N SER A 96 -1.56 8.82 10.20
CA SER A 96 -2.80 8.44 10.89
C SER A 96 -3.00 9.19 12.20
N LEU A 97 -1.93 9.55 12.89
CA LEU A 97 -1.99 10.29 14.16
C LEU A 97 -2.18 11.81 13.96
N PHE A 98 -1.45 12.40 13.01
CA PHE A 98 -1.28 13.86 12.95
C PHE A 98 -1.84 14.51 11.68
N VAL A 99 -1.97 13.78 10.58
CA VAL A 99 -2.36 14.34 9.28
C VAL A 99 -3.81 14.01 8.94
N HIS A 100 -4.20 12.73 8.99
CA HIS A 100 -5.50 12.30 8.50
C HIS A 100 -6.67 12.80 9.36
N ARG A 101 -7.75 13.22 8.71
CA ARG A 101 -9.02 13.61 9.31
C ARG A 101 -10.09 12.59 8.97
N TYR A 102 -10.55 11.89 9.98
CA TYR A 102 -11.49 10.78 9.83
C TYR A 102 -12.92 11.26 10.07
N SER A 103 -13.83 11.03 9.12
CA SER A 103 -15.25 11.36 9.25
C SER A 103 -16.10 10.22 9.81
N LYS A 104 -15.60 8.99 9.74
CA LYS A 104 -16.34 7.78 10.18
C LYS A 104 -15.39 6.83 10.91
N PRO A 105 -15.89 6.01 11.86
CA PRO A 105 -15.11 4.94 12.47
C PRO A 105 -14.70 3.88 11.45
N SER A 106 -13.63 3.14 11.75
CA SER A 106 -13.20 1.97 10.98
C SER A 106 -13.98 0.73 11.41
N GLY A 107 -14.23 -0.18 10.46
CA GLY A 107 -14.73 -1.51 10.77
C GLY A 107 -13.63 -2.38 11.36
N LEU A 108 -13.95 -3.16 12.38
CA LEU A 108 -12.98 -4.02 13.07
C LEU A 108 -12.38 -5.06 12.10
N LEU A 109 -13.24 -5.84 11.43
CA LEU A 109 -12.79 -6.90 10.51
C LEU A 109 -11.94 -6.36 9.34
N PRO A 110 -12.36 -5.33 8.58
CA PRO A 110 -11.51 -4.77 7.54
C PRO A 110 -10.17 -4.25 8.05
N THR A 111 -10.12 -3.67 9.25
CA THR A 111 -8.88 -3.18 9.85
C THR A 111 -7.93 -4.34 10.12
N PHE A 112 -8.40 -5.44 10.72
CA PHE A 112 -7.57 -6.61 10.97
C PHE A 112 -7.11 -7.30 9.69
N LEU A 113 -7.98 -7.44 8.69
CA LEU A 113 -7.61 -8.04 7.40
C LEU A 113 -6.50 -7.26 6.70
N VAL A 114 -6.63 -5.93 6.64
CA VAL A 114 -5.60 -5.08 6.00
C VAL A 114 -4.32 -5.05 6.84
N ALA A 115 -4.41 -5.01 8.18
CA ALA A 115 -3.26 -5.13 9.06
C ALA A 115 -2.51 -6.43 8.84
N SER A 116 -3.23 -7.55 8.70
CA SER A 116 -2.63 -8.87 8.41
C SER A 116 -1.92 -8.89 7.05
N LEU A 117 -2.52 -8.32 6.01
CA LEU A 117 -1.90 -8.24 4.69
C LEU A 117 -0.59 -7.44 4.72
N TYR A 118 -0.59 -6.25 5.32
CA TYR A 118 0.63 -5.45 5.46
C TYR A 118 1.68 -6.12 6.34
N SER A 119 1.26 -6.76 7.43
CA SER A 119 2.18 -7.48 8.32
C SER A 119 2.80 -8.69 7.64
N THR A 120 2.02 -9.43 6.85
CA THR A 120 2.53 -10.55 6.05
C THR A 120 3.53 -10.04 5.01
N ALA A 121 3.22 -8.96 4.30
CA ALA A 121 4.15 -8.38 3.32
C ALA A 121 5.46 -7.91 3.98
N ALA A 122 5.37 -7.19 5.10
CA ALA A 122 6.54 -6.73 5.85
C ALA A 122 7.36 -7.90 6.41
N PHE A 123 6.70 -8.94 6.94
CA PHE A 123 7.34 -10.17 7.39
C PHE A 123 8.10 -10.86 6.26
N VAL A 124 7.45 -11.05 5.10
CA VAL A 124 8.07 -11.68 3.92
C VAL A 124 9.29 -10.88 3.46
N ILE A 125 9.19 -9.55 3.38
CA ILE A 125 10.34 -8.71 2.99
C ILE A 125 11.48 -8.87 3.99
N GLY A 126 11.22 -8.78 5.29
CA GLY A 126 12.24 -8.93 6.33
C GLY A 126 12.86 -10.32 6.34
N TRP A 127 12.05 -11.38 6.18
CA TRP A 127 12.53 -12.76 6.15
C TRP A 127 13.38 -13.06 4.90
N LEU A 128 12.99 -12.58 3.72
CA LEU A 128 13.77 -12.74 2.48
C LEU A 128 15.07 -11.92 2.48
N ASN A 129 15.10 -10.81 3.21
CA ASN A 129 16.26 -9.94 3.34
C ASN A 129 17.46 -10.61 4.03
N ARG A 130 17.31 -11.83 4.61
CA ARG A 130 18.43 -12.68 5.04
C ARG A 130 19.34 -13.11 3.89
N ALA A 131 18.83 -13.15 2.66
CA ALA A 131 19.57 -13.44 1.44
C ALA A 131 19.48 -12.22 0.48
N PRO A 132 20.18 -11.12 0.78
CA PRO A 132 20.13 -9.90 -0.01
C PRO A 132 20.91 -10.07 -1.32
N ILE A 133 20.77 -9.10 -2.22
CA ILE A 133 21.67 -9.00 -3.37
C ILE A 133 23.14 -8.86 -2.90
N PRO A 134 24.12 -9.37 -3.69
CA PRO A 134 25.53 -9.43 -3.26
C PRO A 134 26.19 -8.05 -3.24
N ALA A 135 25.72 -7.10 -4.05
CA ALA A 135 26.29 -5.76 -4.16
C ALA A 135 25.23 -4.74 -4.62
N VAL A 136 25.50 -3.48 -4.33
CA VAL A 136 24.71 -2.35 -4.84
C VAL A 136 24.90 -2.25 -6.35
N ASP A 137 23.80 -2.28 -7.10
CA ASP A 137 23.76 -2.09 -8.54
C ASP A 137 22.81 -0.95 -8.94
N VAL A 138 22.74 -0.65 -10.24
CA VAL A 138 21.87 0.40 -10.78
C VAL A 138 20.41 0.17 -10.37
N GLY A 139 19.93 -1.07 -10.36
CA GLY A 139 18.56 -1.35 -9.97
C GLY A 139 18.29 -1.13 -8.49
N PHE A 140 19.29 -1.31 -7.60
CA PHE A 140 19.17 -0.97 -6.19
C PHE A 140 19.05 0.57 -6.01
N ILE A 141 19.87 1.33 -6.75
CA ILE A 141 19.82 2.80 -6.75
C ILE A 141 18.47 3.29 -7.26
N LEU A 142 17.96 2.72 -8.36
CA LEU A 142 16.62 3.02 -8.87
C LEU A 142 15.54 2.66 -7.85
N GLY A 143 15.71 1.56 -7.11
CA GLY A 143 14.81 1.18 -6.03
C GLY A 143 14.69 2.25 -4.94
N ILE A 144 15.83 2.81 -4.52
CA ILE A 144 15.85 3.95 -3.60
C ILE A 144 15.15 5.17 -4.20
N LEU A 145 15.42 5.49 -5.47
CA LEU A 145 14.81 6.62 -6.16
C LEU A 145 13.29 6.48 -6.23
N PHE A 146 12.77 5.32 -6.64
CA PHE A 146 11.34 5.06 -6.68
C PHE A 146 10.71 5.13 -5.29
N PHE A 147 11.40 4.60 -4.26
CA PHE A 147 10.94 4.74 -2.89
C PHE A 147 10.79 6.21 -2.48
N VAL A 148 11.81 7.04 -2.72
CA VAL A 148 11.79 8.47 -2.34
C VAL A 148 10.68 9.23 -3.10
N ILE A 149 10.56 9.03 -4.40
CA ILE A 149 9.50 9.63 -5.23
C ILE A 149 8.12 9.17 -4.73
N GLY A 150 7.96 7.88 -4.50
CA GLY A 150 6.71 7.29 -4.06
C GLY A 150 6.26 7.81 -2.70
N ILE A 151 7.14 7.77 -1.70
CA ILE A 151 6.80 8.20 -0.33
C ILE A 151 6.51 9.70 -0.25
N ALA A 152 7.27 10.53 -0.97
CA ALA A 152 7.07 11.97 -1.01
C ALA A 152 5.75 12.35 -1.72
N GLY A 153 5.51 11.76 -2.90
CA GLY A 153 4.28 12.01 -3.66
C GLY A 153 3.04 11.50 -2.93
N ASN A 154 3.11 10.31 -2.28
CA ASN A 154 2.02 9.78 -1.48
C ASN A 154 1.71 10.72 -0.28
N PHE A 155 2.73 11.18 0.46
CA PHE A 155 2.56 12.13 1.56
C PHE A 155 1.93 13.44 1.10
N TYR A 156 2.44 14.03 0.02
CA TYR A 156 1.93 15.29 -0.54
C TYR A 156 0.42 15.20 -0.84
N HIS A 157 -0.02 14.13 -1.50
CA HIS A 157 -1.43 13.99 -1.86
C HIS A 157 -2.31 13.60 -0.64
N HIS A 158 -1.79 12.88 0.36
CA HIS A 158 -2.49 12.70 1.64
C HIS A 158 -2.68 14.02 2.38
N LYS A 159 -1.68 14.89 2.35
CA LYS A 159 -1.75 16.23 2.96
C LYS A 159 -2.82 17.08 2.28
N LEU A 160 -2.87 17.09 0.93
CA LEU A 160 -3.93 17.77 0.19
C LEU A 160 -5.32 17.27 0.58
N LEU A 161 -5.53 15.94 0.68
CA LEU A 161 -6.81 15.37 1.12
C LEU A 161 -7.16 15.75 2.57
N ALA A 162 -6.18 15.81 3.45
CA ALA A 162 -6.40 16.21 4.83
C ALA A 162 -6.77 17.70 4.96
N ASP A 163 -6.15 18.56 4.15
CA ASP A 163 -6.43 20.00 4.13
C ASP A 163 -7.84 20.32 3.63
N LEU A 164 -8.38 19.54 2.67
CA LEU A 164 -9.77 19.67 2.23
C LEU A 164 -10.78 19.50 3.37
N ARG A 165 -10.46 18.70 4.38
CA ARG A 165 -11.31 18.41 5.53
C ARG A 165 -10.97 19.28 6.75
N LYS A 166 -10.29 20.42 6.56
CA LYS A 166 -9.85 21.26 7.67
C LYS A 166 -11.02 21.91 8.41
N ASN A 167 -12.06 22.29 7.68
CA ASN A 167 -13.21 23.02 8.19
C ASN A 167 -14.54 22.26 8.07
N SER A 168 -14.57 21.08 7.41
CA SER A 168 -15.76 20.26 7.23
C SER A 168 -15.37 18.79 7.05
N PHE A 169 -16.25 17.89 7.51
CA PHE A 169 -16.11 16.45 7.27
C PHE A 169 -16.82 15.98 5.98
N ASP A 170 -17.31 16.91 5.18
CA ASP A 170 -17.94 16.60 3.90
C ASP A 170 -16.92 16.10 2.87
N TYR A 171 -17.45 15.52 1.80
CA TYR A 171 -16.65 15.09 0.67
C TYR A 171 -16.58 16.21 -0.36
N PHE A 172 -15.37 16.53 -0.80
CA PHE A 172 -15.09 17.54 -1.82
C PHE A 172 -14.38 16.88 -3.01
N ILE A 173 -14.51 17.50 -4.19
CA ILE A 173 -13.68 17.14 -5.35
C ILE A 173 -12.26 17.63 -5.08
N PRO A 174 -11.27 16.75 -4.95
CA PRO A 174 -9.89 17.16 -4.67
C PRO A 174 -9.33 17.98 -5.83
N LYS A 175 -8.46 18.96 -5.49
CA LYS A 175 -7.75 19.82 -6.43
C LYS A 175 -6.30 19.94 -6.03
N GLY A 176 -5.47 20.32 -6.99
CA GLY A 176 -4.02 20.53 -6.82
C GLY A 176 -3.22 19.25 -7.02
N GLY A 177 -1.96 19.43 -7.40
CA GLY A 177 -1.08 18.32 -7.75
C GLY A 177 -1.68 17.43 -8.83
N TRP A 178 -1.51 16.14 -8.69
CA TRP A 178 -2.02 15.15 -9.67
C TRP A 178 -3.53 14.85 -9.52
N PHE A 179 -4.22 15.46 -8.54
CA PHE A 179 -5.69 15.40 -8.49
C PHE A 179 -6.34 16.08 -9.70
N GLU A 180 -5.64 16.92 -10.42
CA GLU A 180 -6.16 17.51 -11.67
C GLU A 180 -6.34 16.45 -12.77
N TYR A 181 -5.59 15.37 -12.73
CA TYR A 181 -5.59 14.31 -13.76
C TYR A 181 -6.23 13.01 -13.30
N VAL A 182 -6.10 12.67 -12.02
CA VAL A 182 -6.59 11.39 -11.47
C VAL A 182 -7.27 11.59 -10.11
N VAL A 183 -8.18 10.69 -9.77
CA VAL A 183 -8.92 10.78 -8.50
C VAL A 183 -8.13 10.23 -7.31
N CYS A 184 -7.19 9.32 -7.55
CA CYS A 184 -6.39 8.69 -6.50
C CYS A 184 -4.88 8.74 -6.76
N PRO A 185 -4.26 9.94 -6.88
CA PRO A 185 -2.82 10.04 -7.10
C PRO A 185 -1.99 9.44 -5.96
N HIS A 186 -2.49 9.50 -4.72
CA HIS A 186 -1.84 8.87 -3.57
C HIS A 186 -1.72 7.33 -3.72
N TYR A 187 -2.61 6.67 -4.45
CA TYR A 187 -2.49 5.25 -4.79
C TYR A 187 -1.39 5.00 -5.82
N LEU A 188 -1.25 5.85 -6.83
CA LEU A 188 -0.15 5.75 -7.77
C LEU A 188 1.20 5.85 -7.06
N PHE A 189 1.37 6.85 -6.21
CA PHE A 189 2.62 7.02 -5.46
C PHE A 189 2.85 5.92 -4.43
N GLU A 190 1.80 5.30 -3.89
CA GLU A 190 1.90 4.09 -3.08
C GLU A 190 2.43 2.91 -3.92
N ILE A 191 1.91 2.69 -5.14
CA ILE A 191 2.42 1.67 -6.07
C ILE A 191 3.90 1.92 -6.40
N ILE A 192 4.31 3.17 -6.63
CA ILE A 192 5.71 3.54 -6.87
C ILE A 192 6.58 3.24 -5.65
N THR A 193 6.09 3.45 -4.43
CA THR A 193 6.80 3.06 -3.19
C THR A 193 7.03 1.55 -3.14
N TRP A 194 6.00 0.75 -3.44
CA TRP A 194 6.10 -0.72 -3.47
C TRP A 194 6.98 -1.24 -4.60
N LEU A 195 7.02 -0.54 -5.76
CA LEU A 195 8.02 -0.81 -6.81
C LEU A 195 9.45 -0.61 -6.28
N GLY A 196 9.68 0.46 -5.50
CA GLY A 196 10.95 0.66 -4.80
C GLY A 196 11.32 -0.54 -3.93
N PHE A 197 10.38 -1.07 -3.10
CA PHE A 197 10.63 -2.27 -2.28
C PHE A 197 10.96 -3.50 -3.12
N ALA A 198 10.24 -3.74 -4.22
CA ALA A 198 10.49 -4.88 -5.10
C ALA A 198 11.87 -4.80 -5.77
N MET A 199 12.28 -3.60 -6.16
CA MET A 199 13.61 -3.36 -6.76
C MET A 199 14.75 -3.46 -5.75
N LEU A 200 14.55 -3.10 -4.50
CA LEU A 200 15.53 -3.24 -3.43
C LEU A 200 15.68 -4.70 -2.98
N SER A 201 14.55 -5.40 -2.81
CA SER A 201 14.54 -6.79 -2.36
C SER A 201 14.97 -7.78 -3.45
N ARG A 202 14.60 -7.55 -4.71
CA ARG A 202 14.80 -8.43 -5.88
C ARG A 202 14.15 -9.82 -5.80
N HIS A 203 13.58 -10.22 -4.68
CA HIS A 203 12.92 -11.52 -4.53
C HIS A 203 11.58 -11.58 -5.28
N LEU A 204 11.32 -12.68 -6.00
CA LEU A 204 10.09 -12.89 -6.77
C LEU A 204 8.82 -12.66 -5.92
N ALA A 205 8.83 -13.10 -4.65
CA ALA A 205 7.68 -12.91 -3.77
C ALA A 205 7.33 -11.42 -3.58
N VAL A 206 8.31 -10.52 -3.52
CA VAL A 206 8.06 -9.08 -3.35
C VAL A 206 7.50 -8.47 -4.64
N TRP A 207 7.86 -8.98 -5.81
CA TRP A 207 7.24 -8.62 -7.08
C TRP A 207 5.78 -9.10 -7.17
N LEU A 208 5.46 -10.27 -6.63
CA LEU A 208 4.07 -10.76 -6.53
C LEU A 208 3.25 -9.91 -5.53
N ILE A 209 3.86 -9.48 -4.42
CA ILE A 209 3.23 -8.52 -3.50
C ILE A 209 2.96 -7.18 -4.23
N LEU A 210 3.91 -6.67 -5.02
CA LEU A 210 3.68 -5.48 -5.84
C LEU A 210 2.51 -5.68 -6.81
N LEU A 211 2.44 -6.82 -7.49
CA LEU A 211 1.32 -7.13 -8.40
C LEU A 211 -0.02 -7.13 -7.67
N PHE A 212 -0.06 -7.72 -6.46
CA PHE A 212 -1.23 -7.66 -5.58
C PHE A 212 -1.62 -6.21 -5.24
N VAL A 213 -0.65 -5.39 -4.83
CA VAL A 213 -0.86 -3.97 -4.48
C VAL A 213 -1.40 -3.18 -5.67
N ILE A 214 -0.85 -3.41 -6.88
CA ILE A 214 -1.34 -2.79 -8.12
C ILE A 214 -2.82 -3.14 -8.34
N GLY A 215 -3.18 -4.42 -8.32
CA GLY A 215 -4.55 -4.87 -8.50
C GLY A 215 -5.50 -4.30 -7.45
N TYR A 216 -5.11 -4.37 -6.18
CA TYR A 216 -5.87 -3.87 -5.05
C TYR A 216 -6.15 -2.37 -5.13
N LEU A 217 -5.11 -1.55 -5.35
CA LEU A 217 -5.24 -0.09 -5.38
C LEU A 217 -5.94 0.40 -6.65
N THR A 218 -5.73 -0.29 -7.79
CA THR A 218 -6.44 0.00 -9.04
C THR A 218 -7.94 -0.20 -8.87
N ALA A 219 -8.35 -1.34 -8.32
CA ALA A 219 -9.77 -1.62 -8.06
C ALA A 219 -10.40 -0.55 -7.15
N ARG A 220 -9.70 -0.17 -6.07
CA ARG A 220 -10.15 0.90 -5.19
C ARG A 220 -10.22 2.26 -5.89
N GLY A 221 -9.25 2.58 -6.72
CA GLY A 221 -9.22 3.82 -7.51
C GLY A 221 -10.41 3.91 -8.47
N LEU A 222 -10.71 2.82 -9.18
CA LEU A 222 -11.87 2.72 -10.08
C LEU A 222 -13.19 2.92 -9.31
N ARG A 223 -13.37 2.25 -8.18
CA ARG A 223 -14.57 2.42 -7.33
C ARG A 223 -14.70 3.85 -6.80
N THR A 224 -13.58 4.48 -6.44
CA THR A 224 -13.56 5.88 -6.02
C THR A 224 -13.96 6.82 -7.16
N LEU A 225 -13.46 6.57 -8.38
CA LEU A 225 -13.83 7.33 -9.57
C LEU A 225 -15.34 7.23 -9.88
N GLU A 226 -15.89 6.01 -9.84
CA GLU A 226 -17.32 5.76 -10.02
C GLU A 226 -18.15 6.52 -8.98
N TRP A 227 -17.72 6.45 -7.70
CA TRP A 227 -18.39 7.15 -6.62
C TRP A 227 -18.43 8.67 -6.84
N TYR A 228 -17.30 9.29 -7.24
CA TYR A 228 -17.25 10.72 -7.51
C TYR A 228 -18.18 11.10 -8.68
N ARG A 229 -18.20 10.31 -9.75
CA ARG A 229 -19.08 10.54 -10.92
C ARG A 229 -20.56 10.44 -10.58
N GLN A 230 -20.93 9.58 -9.64
CA GLN A 230 -22.32 9.40 -9.19
C GLN A 230 -22.78 10.50 -8.21
N ASN A 231 -21.86 11.03 -7.39
CA ASN A 231 -22.23 11.93 -6.30
C ASN A 231 -21.94 13.42 -6.59
N PHE A 232 -21.23 13.75 -7.67
CA PHE A 232 -20.89 15.12 -8.03
C PHE A 232 -21.15 15.37 -9.51
N SER A 233 -22.20 16.12 -9.84
CA SER A 233 -22.53 16.49 -11.22
C SER A 233 -21.44 17.35 -11.90
N SER A 234 -20.67 18.11 -11.11
CA SER A 234 -19.56 18.93 -11.55
C SER A 234 -18.23 18.22 -11.61
N PHE A 235 -18.18 16.88 -11.40
CA PHE A 235 -16.93 16.14 -11.45
C PHE A 235 -16.34 16.11 -12.88
N PRO A 236 -15.05 16.44 -13.09
CA PRO A 236 -14.42 16.45 -14.41
C PRO A 236 -14.46 15.06 -15.07
N LYS A 237 -15.02 15.00 -16.29
CA LYS A 237 -15.25 13.73 -17.01
C LYS A 237 -13.97 13.06 -17.50
N ASP A 238 -12.92 13.83 -17.74
CA ASP A 238 -11.61 13.40 -18.24
C ASP A 238 -10.69 12.83 -17.17
N ARG A 239 -10.97 13.09 -15.87
CA ARG A 239 -10.19 12.49 -14.78
C ARG A 239 -10.26 10.98 -14.79
N LYS A 240 -9.09 10.37 -14.59
CA LYS A 240 -8.90 8.93 -14.52
C LYS A 240 -8.84 8.44 -13.07
N ALA A 241 -8.71 7.13 -12.87
CA ALA A 241 -8.65 6.55 -11.52
C ALA A 241 -7.29 6.76 -10.86
N ILE A 242 -6.22 6.31 -11.52
CA ILE A 242 -4.85 6.26 -10.96
C ILE A 242 -3.80 6.78 -11.94
N LEU A 243 -3.84 6.31 -13.20
CA LEU A 243 -2.85 6.70 -14.22
C LEU A 243 -3.41 7.81 -15.10
N PRO A 244 -2.74 8.99 -15.16
CA PRO A 244 -3.16 10.07 -16.02
C PRO A 244 -3.35 9.61 -17.47
N PHE A 245 -4.43 10.03 -18.09
CA PHE A 245 -4.79 9.78 -19.49
C PHE A 245 -5.14 8.32 -19.84
N ILE A 246 -4.80 7.35 -19.01
CA ILE A 246 -4.95 5.91 -19.30
C ILE A 246 -6.06 5.29 -18.45
N LEU A 247 -5.89 5.30 -17.14
CA LEU A 247 -6.71 4.54 -16.19
C LEU A 247 -7.14 5.36 -14.96
#